data_50d46d260b30fe82d4a1b76228950094
#
_entry.id   50d46d260b30fe82d4a1b76228950094
#
_cell.length_a   1.000
_cell.length_b   1.000
_cell.length_c   1.000
_cell.angle_alpha   90.00
_cell.angle_beta   90.00
_cell.angle_gamma   90.00
#
_symmetry.space_group_name_H-M   'P 1'
#
loop_
_entity.id
_entity.type
_entity.pdbx_description
1 polymer ?
#
loop_
_entity_poly.entity_id
_entity_poly.type
_entity_poly.pdbx_seq_one_letter_code
_entity_poly.pdbx_strand_id
1 'polypeptide(L)'
;MKKHLAHLAAALAVTLLFGAAAGPLSAAAAAPTAILDEENTAAAESRLNQSWLDMEIEYDDRNPVYQLYLSSAAPDDWVYQWYSTNPAVATVDRNGLVTAQKPGKTTIVANTYTTTLRCDVTVVSNVGRVTLNQERLHLGHIG
;
A
#
# COMPACT_ATOMS: atom_id res chain seq x y z
N MET A 1 -0.46 -38.98 1.32
CA MET A 1 0.48 -38.67 0.21
C MET A 1 -0.31 -38.06 -0.93
N LYS A 2 -0.38 -36.73 -0.97
CA LYS A 2 -0.99 -36.01 -2.10
C LYS A 2 0.11 -35.39 -2.91
N LYS A 3 0.28 -35.91 -4.10
CA LYS A 3 1.27 -35.43 -5.07
C LYS A 3 0.78 -34.12 -5.61
N HIS A 4 1.49 -33.04 -5.31
CA HIS A 4 1.29 -31.77 -5.97
C HIS A 4 1.78 -31.91 -7.41
N LEU A 5 0.82 -31.90 -8.31
CA LEU A 5 1.10 -31.85 -9.74
C LEU A 5 1.58 -30.42 -10.03
N ALA A 6 2.86 -30.29 -10.25
CA ALA A 6 3.41 -29.08 -10.82
C ALA A 6 2.82 -28.94 -12.23
N HIS A 7 2.02 -27.92 -12.44
CA HIS A 7 1.62 -27.54 -13.78
C HIS A 7 2.83 -26.89 -14.45
N LEU A 8 3.53 -27.72 -15.18
CA LEU A 8 4.48 -27.26 -16.18
C LEU A 8 3.65 -26.53 -17.25
N ALA A 9 3.73 -25.22 -17.28
CA ALA A 9 3.27 -24.48 -18.44
C ALA A 9 4.17 -24.86 -19.60
N ALA A 10 3.69 -25.74 -20.45
CA ALA A 10 4.34 -26.05 -21.70
C ALA A 10 4.28 -24.78 -22.55
N ALA A 11 5.41 -24.14 -22.71
CA ALA A 11 5.59 -23.15 -23.76
C ALA A 11 5.38 -23.85 -25.09
N LEU A 12 4.23 -23.65 -25.68
CA LEU A 12 3.97 -24.08 -27.04
C LEU A 12 4.79 -23.19 -27.97
N ALA A 13 5.98 -23.63 -28.31
CA ALA A 13 6.73 -23.03 -29.41
C ALA A 13 5.98 -23.40 -30.67
N VAL A 14 5.16 -22.49 -31.16
CA VAL A 14 4.62 -22.57 -32.51
C VAL A 14 5.74 -22.24 -33.45
N THR A 15 6.40 -23.25 -33.92
CA THR A 15 7.31 -23.16 -35.09
C THR A 15 6.44 -22.97 -36.32
N LEU A 16 6.23 -21.75 -36.70
CA LEU A 16 5.63 -21.42 -38.00
C LEU A 16 6.69 -21.75 -39.07
N LEU A 17 6.51 -22.90 -39.69
CA LEU A 17 7.25 -23.22 -40.91
C LEU A 17 6.70 -22.33 -42.02
N PHE A 18 7.40 -21.24 -42.32
CA PHE A 18 7.10 -20.44 -43.50
C PHE A 18 7.63 -21.21 -44.73
N GLY A 19 6.72 -21.83 -45.39
CA GLY A 19 6.96 -22.23 -46.77
C GLY A 19 7.17 -20.98 -47.61
N ALA A 20 8.33 -20.88 -48.22
CA ALA A 20 8.65 -19.82 -49.16
C ALA A 20 7.77 -20.00 -50.42
N ALA A 21 6.72 -19.18 -50.53
CA ALA A 21 6.08 -18.92 -51.82
C ALA A 21 6.51 -17.52 -52.25
N ALA A 22 7.37 -17.47 -53.22
CA ALA A 22 7.74 -16.24 -53.91
C ALA A 22 6.54 -15.77 -54.74
N GLY A 23 5.82 -14.77 -54.23
CA GLY A 23 4.88 -13.99 -54.98
C GLY A 23 5.22 -12.51 -54.84
N PRO A 24 4.96 -11.66 -55.85
CA PRO A 24 5.26 -10.25 -55.74
C PRO A 24 4.40 -9.66 -54.63
N LEU A 25 5.02 -9.22 -53.56
CA LEU A 25 4.40 -8.49 -52.47
C LEU A 25 4.00 -7.12 -52.97
N SER A 26 2.77 -7.01 -53.40
CA SER A 26 2.10 -5.74 -53.50
C SER A 26 1.31 -5.54 -52.20
N ALA A 27 1.50 -4.38 -51.62
CA ALA A 27 0.82 -3.87 -50.48
C ALA A 27 1.31 -4.46 -49.13
N ALA A 28 2.12 -3.68 -48.46
CA ALA A 28 2.24 -3.75 -47.01
C ALA A 28 0.86 -3.53 -46.40
N ALA A 29 0.10 -4.58 -46.21
CA ALA A 29 -0.89 -4.59 -45.17
C ALA A 29 -0.08 -4.47 -43.88
N ALA A 30 -0.16 -3.33 -43.21
CA ALA A 30 0.29 -3.22 -41.88
C ALA A 30 -0.35 -4.38 -41.13
N ALA A 31 0.46 -5.38 -40.79
CA ALA A 31 0.02 -6.39 -39.85
C ALA A 31 -0.52 -5.62 -38.67
N PRO A 32 -1.75 -5.91 -38.19
CA PRO A 32 -2.11 -5.38 -36.91
C PRO A 32 -0.98 -5.85 -36.00
N THR A 33 -0.26 -4.88 -35.50
CA THR A 33 0.58 -5.13 -34.34
C THR A 33 -0.43 -5.60 -33.32
N ALA A 34 -0.59 -6.91 -33.21
CA ALA A 34 -1.17 -7.46 -32.02
C ALA A 34 -0.28 -6.89 -30.93
N ILE A 35 -0.76 -5.81 -30.34
CA ILE A 35 -0.32 -5.46 -29.00
C ILE A 35 -0.68 -6.73 -28.26
N LEU A 36 0.29 -7.64 -28.17
CA LEU A 36 0.32 -8.55 -27.06
C LEU A 36 0.36 -7.57 -25.91
N ASP A 37 -0.81 -7.24 -25.38
CA ASP A 37 -0.86 -6.90 -23.99
C ASP A 37 -0.14 -8.10 -23.36
N GLU A 38 1.16 -7.95 -23.19
CA GLU A 38 1.81 -8.66 -22.14
C GLU A 38 0.93 -8.31 -20.96
N GLU A 39 -0.06 -9.15 -20.75
CA GLU A 39 -0.70 -9.23 -19.48
C GLU A 39 0.48 -9.28 -18.53
N ASN A 40 0.81 -8.10 -18.03
CA ASN A 40 1.84 -7.91 -17.06
C ASN A 40 1.38 -8.76 -15.86
N THR A 41 1.65 -10.03 -15.94
CA THR A 41 1.66 -10.94 -14.80
C THR A 41 2.88 -10.56 -13.96
N ALA A 42 3.01 -9.25 -13.67
CA ALA A 42 3.80 -8.84 -12.54
C ALA A 42 3.19 -9.59 -11.38
N ALA A 43 3.93 -10.57 -10.89
CA ALA A 43 3.52 -11.33 -9.72
C ALA A 43 2.99 -10.32 -8.70
N ALA A 44 1.76 -10.52 -8.26
CA ALA A 44 1.11 -9.55 -7.38
C ALA A 44 2.03 -9.31 -6.19
N GLU A 45 2.59 -8.11 -6.12
CA GLU A 45 3.48 -7.74 -5.01
C GLU A 45 2.61 -7.43 -3.78
N SER A 46 3.09 -7.86 -2.63
CA SER A 46 2.43 -7.52 -1.38
C SER A 46 2.57 -6.03 -1.10
N ARG A 47 1.46 -5.37 -0.78
CA ARG A 47 1.38 -3.94 -0.46
C ARG A 47 0.41 -3.69 0.67
N LEU A 48 0.72 -2.70 1.50
CA LEU A 48 -0.23 -2.20 2.49
C LEU A 48 -1.29 -1.31 1.82
N ASN A 49 -2.45 -1.22 2.45
CA ASN A 49 -3.51 -0.28 2.07
C ASN A 49 -3.08 1.19 2.21
N GLN A 50 -2.08 1.47 3.06
CA GLN A 50 -1.46 2.79 3.22
C GLN A 50 0.04 2.65 3.42
N SER A 51 0.81 3.56 2.81
CA SER A 51 2.25 3.70 3.01
C SER A 51 2.60 4.87 3.96
N TRP A 52 1.64 5.72 4.24
CA TRP A 52 1.75 6.82 5.19
C TRP A 52 0.39 7.05 5.86
N LEU A 53 0.41 7.59 7.06
CA LEU A 53 -0.78 7.79 7.88
C LEU A 53 -0.61 9.01 8.77
N ASP A 54 -1.54 9.94 8.70
CA ASP A 54 -1.64 11.07 9.62
C ASP A 54 -2.77 10.81 10.59
N MET A 55 -2.48 10.85 11.88
CA MET A 55 -3.42 10.61 12.96
C MET A 55 -3.45 11.84 13.88
N GLU A 56 -4.62 12.28 14.25
CA GLU A 56 -4.82 13.44 15.12
C GLU A 56 -5.42 13.01 16.47
N ILE A 57 -4.72 13.30 17.56
CA ILE A 57 -5.22 13.07 18.90
C ILE A 57 -6.06 14.29 19.29
N GLU A 58 -7.34 14.06 19.50
CA GLU A 58 -8.27 15.06 20.00
C GLU A 58 -8.27 15.08 21.54
N TYR A 59 -8.82 16.15 22.11
CA TYR A 59 -8.84 16.36 23.57
C TYR A 59 -9.82 15.42 24.34
N ASP A 60 -10.57 14.59 23.62
CA ASP A 60 -11.64 13.78 24.21
C ASP A 60 -11.19 12.43 24.79
N ASP A 61 -9.90 12.25 25.08
CA ASP A 61 -9.27 11.03 25.62
C ASP A 61 -9.40 9.78 24.71
N ARG A 62 -9.82 9.95 23.47
CA ARG A 62 -9.87 8.85 22.50
C ARG A 62 -8.61 8.84 21.64
N ASN A 63 -7.85 7.81 21.79
CA ASN A 63 -6.72 7.58 20.87
C ASN A 63 -7.26 7.15 19.52
N PRO A 64 -6.96 7.88 18.44
CA PRO A 64 -7.38 7.48 17.10
C PRO A 64 -6.73 6.15 16.73
N VAL A 65 -7.49 5.34 16.01
CA VAL A 65 -7.07 4.03 15.53
C VAL A 65 -7.20 3.95 14.01
N TYR A 66 -6.33 3.18 13.37
CA TYR A 66 -6.39 2.91 11.95
C TYR A 66 -6.05 1.47 11.65
N GLN A 67 -6.82 0.84 10.76
CA GLN A 67 -6.57 -0.55 10.35
C GLN A 67 -5.67 -0.60 9.14
N LEU A 68 -4.45 -1.12 9.32
CA LEU A 68 -3.57 -1.52 8.24
C LEU A 68 -3.83 -2.98 7.84
N TYR A 69 -3.78 -3.25 6.55
CA TYR A 69 -3.92 -4.59 5.99
C TYR A 69 -3.21 -4.67 4.63
N LEU A 70 -3.00 -5.87 4.13
CA LEU A 70 -2.50 -6.06 2.77
C LEU A 70 -3.61 -5.74 1.78
N SER A 71 -3.44 -4.68 0.99
CA SER A 71 -4.35 -4.32 -0.10
C SER A 71 -4.11 -5.17 -1.34
N SER A 72 -2.89 -5.66 -1.50
CA SER A 72 -2.46 -6.64 -2.47
C SER A 72 -1.50 -7.59 -1.79
N ALA A 73 -1.55 -8.86 -2.11
CA ALA A 73 -0.65 -9.86 -1.56
C ALA A 73 -0.14 -10.76 -2.68
N ALA A 74 1.15 -11.07 -2.65
CA ALA A 74 1.69 -12.15 -3.44
C ALA A 74 0.98 -13.47 -3.08
N PRO A 75 0.93 -14.46 -3.98
CA PRO A 75 0.32 -15.75 -3.67
C PRO A 75 0.89 -16.33 -2.37
N ASP A 76 0.01 -16.76 -1.48
CA ASP A 76 0.36 -17.36 -0.18
C ASP A 76 1.16 -16.45 0.76
N ASP A 77 1.11 -15.14 0.55
CA ASP A 77 1.78 -14.17 1.43
C ASP A 77 0.80 -13.57 2.44
N TRP A 78 1.25 -13.45 3.68
CA TRP A 78 0.52 -12.77 4.75
C TRP A 78 1.49 -12.14 5.74
N VAL A 79 1.01 -11.18 6.53
CA VAL A 79 1.81 -10.57 7.58
C VAL A 79 1.87 -11.50 8.78
N TYR A 80 3.07 -11.96 9.11
CA TYR A 80 3.29 -12.79 10.29
C TYR A 80 3.75 -11.96 11.51
N GLN A 81 4.21 -10.74 11.29
CA GLN A 81 4.65 -9.85 12.36
C GLN A 81 4.37 -8.39 12.04
N TRP A 82 3.78 -7.70 13.00
CA TRP A 82 3.63 -6.26 13.04
C TRP A 82 4.43 -5.69 14.18
N TYR A 83 5.08 -4.54 13.97
CA TYR A 83 5.68 -3.78 15.06
C TYR A 83 5.81 -2.29 14.70
N SER A 84 5.92 -1.46 15.75
CA SER A 84 6.20 -0.03 15.65
C SER A 84 7.66 0.23 15.98
N THR A 85 8.32 1.10 15.23
CA THR A 85 9.69 1.54 15.52
C THR A 85 9.75 2.46 16.73
N ASN A 86 8.62 3.11 17.07
CA ASN A 86 8.49 3.91 18.28
C ASN A 86 7.08 3.74 18.87
N PRO A 87 6.88 2.73 19.73
CA PRO A 87 5.57 2.45 20.33
C PRO A 87 5.05 3.57 21.24
N ALA A 88 5.92 4.49 21.68
CA ALA A 88 5.50 5.64 22.45
C ALA A 88 4.67 6.64 21.62
N VAL A 89 4.86 6.66 20.29
CA VAL A 89 4.11 7.51 19.36
C VAL A 89 2.86 6.81 18.85
N ALA A 90 3.01 5.58 18.36
CA ALA A 90 1.88 4.74 17.96
C ALA A 90 2.24 3.27 18.14
N THR A 91 1.27 2.49 18.58
CA THR A 91 1.37 1.03 18.71
C THR A 91 0.65 0.35 17.56
N VAL A 92 0.97 -0.91 17.32
CA VAL A 92 0.24 -1.77 16.38
C VAL A 92 0.03 -3.13 17.01
N ASP A 93 -1.16 -3.69 16.83
CA ASP A 93 -1.46 -5.04 17.29
C ASP A 93 -1.14 -6.10 16.22
N ARG A 94 -1.32 -7.37 16.58
CA ARG A 94 -1.07 -8.50 15.66
C ARG A 94 -1.98 -8.53 14.43
N ASN A 95 -3.06 -7.77 14.43
CA ASN A 95 -4.02 -7.69 13.34
C ASN A 95 -3.77 -6.46 12.44
N GLY A 96 -2.76 -5.65 12.75
CA GLY A 96 -2.45 -4.42 12.02
C GLY A 96 -3.26 -3.21 12.47
N LEU A 97 -3.94 -3.26 13.63
CA LEU A 97 -4.63 -2.11 14.20
C LEU A 97 -3.61 -1.17 14.84
N VAL A 98 -3.43 -0.01 14.24
CA VAL A 98 -2.56 1.05 14.71
C VAL A 98 -3.33 1.94 15.67
N THR A 99 -2.74 2.25 16.82
CA THR A 99 -3.30 3.14 17.84
C THR A 99 -2.32 4.26 18.14
N ALA A 100 -2.72 5.51 17.91
CA ALA A 100 -1.90 6.66 18.27
C ALA A 100 -1.79 6.79 19.80
N GLN A 101 -0.60 7.15 20.31
CA GLN A 101 -0.33 7.27 21.73
C GLN A 101 0.06 8.70 22.10
N LYS A 102 0.99 9.29 21.36
CA LYS A 102 1.52 10.65 21.59
C LYS A 102 1.90 11.30 20.27
N PRO A 103 1.88 12.63 20.21
CA PRO A 103 2.40 13.35 19.06
C PRO A 103 3.85 12.98 18.75
N GLY A 104 4.15 12.82 17.48
CA GLY A 104 5.47 12.43 17.00
C GLY A 104 5.41 11.68 15.68
N LYS A 105 6.52 11.04 15.33
CA LYS A 105 6.63 10.22 14.12
C LYS A 105 7.13 8.82 14.48
N THR A 106 6.59 7.84 13.78
CA THR A 106 7.01 6.44 13.87
C THR A 106 6.78 5.75 12.53
N THR A 107 7.35 4.56 12.36
CA THR A 107 7.07 3.70 11.22
C THR A 107 6.48 2.40 11.73
N ILE A 108 5.33 2.01 11.21
CA ILE A 108 4.77 0.68 11.41
C ILE A 108 5.35 -0.24 10.35
N VAL A 109 5.86 -1.37 10.78
CA VAL A 109 6.50 -2.37 9.94
C VAL A 109 5.66 -3.64 9.94
N ALA A 110 5.40 -4.14 8.76
CA ALA A 110 4.73 -5.41 8.50
C ALA A 110 5.70 -6.36 7.81
N ASN A 111 6.10 -7.40 8.48
CA ASN A 111 6.92 -8.46 7.90
C ASN A 111 6.02 -9.52 7.32
N THR A 112 6.15 -9.75 6.01
CA THR A 112 5.51 -10.84 5.30
C THR A 112 6.56 -11.93 4.95
N TYR A 113 6.10 -13.05 4.40
CA TYR A 113 7.04 -14.09 3.98
C TYR A 113 7.89 -13.68 2.78
N THR A 114 7.39 -12.76 1.96
CA THR A 114 8.07 -12.34 0.73
C THR A 114 8.80 -11.03 0.87
N THR A 115 8.35 -10.13 1.78
CA THR A 115 8.89 -8.78 1.86
C THR A 115 8.64 -8.13 3.23
N THR A 116 9.26 -6.97 3.44
CA THR A 116 9.00 -6.10 4.57
C THR A 116 8.34 -4.81 4.09
N LEU A 117 7.14 -4.55 4.56
CA LEU A 117 6.35 -3.37 4.23
C LEU A 117 6.42 -2.34 5.34
N ARG A 118 6.29 -1.07 4.99
CA ARG A 118 6.39 0.05 5.92
C ARG A 118 5.26 1.04 5.70
N CYS A 119 4.78 1.59 6.81
CA CYS A 119 3.84 2.71 6.82
C CYS A 119 4.36 3.78 7.76
N ASP A 120 4.66 4.96 7.24
CA ASP A 120 5.11 6.09 8.04
C ASP A 120 3.91 6.74 8.71
N VAL A 121 3.97 6.89 10.03
CA VAL A 121 2.88 7.40 10.84
C VAL A 121 3.31 8.71 11.48
N THR A 122 2.55 9.76 11.25
CA THR A 122 2.68 11.04 11.93
C THR A 122 1.47 11.22 12.85
N VAL A 123 1.74 11.41 14.11
CA VAL A 123 0.71 11.72 15.11
C VAL A 123 0.83 13.19 15.49
N VAL A 124 -0.24 13.94 15.35
CA VAL A 124 -0.34 15.33 15.78
C VAL A 124 -1.36 15.47 16.91
N SER A 125 -1.22 16.48 17.72
CA SER A 125 -2.18 16.82 18.76
C SER A 125 -2.90 18.11 18.39
N ASN A 126 -4.20 18.10 18.44
CA ASN A 126 -5.02 19.29 18.19
C ASN A 126 -5.19 20.15 19.44
N VAL A 127 -4.48 19.86 20.53
CA VAL A 127 -4.58 20.60 21.81
C VAL A 127 -4.14 22.06 21.69
N GLY A 128 -3.63 22.49 20.54
CA GLY A 128 -3.07 23.82 20.35
C GLY A 128 -3.86 24.77 19.47
N ARG A 129 -4.96 24.34 18.88
CA ARG A 129 -5.87 25.27 18.20
C ARG A 129 -6.88 25.84 19.18
N VAL A 130 -6.41 26.59 20.14
CA VAL A 130 -7.25 27.62 20.74
C VAL A 130 -7.46 28.65 19.64
N THR A 131 -8.51 28.47 18.87
CA THR A 131 -9.03 29.54 18.04
C THR A 131 -9.51 30.57 19.04
N LEU A 132 -8.72 31.63 19.26
CA LEU A 132 -9.19 32.82 19.93
C LEU A 132 -10.31 33.40 19.07
N ASN A 133 -11.51 32.93 19.32
CA ASN A 133 -12.73 33.40 18.65
C ASN A 133 -13.12 34.81 19.14
N GLN A 134 -12.23 35.47 19.85
CA GLN A 134 -12.41 36.84 20.26
C GLN A 134 -11.40 37.74 19.55
N GLU A 135 -11.76 38.15 18.38
CA GLU A 135 -11.06 39.13 17.60
C GLU A 135 -11.17 40.54 18.23
N ARG A 136 -11.90 40.66 19.32
CA ARG A 136 -12.05 41.90 20.07
C ARG A 136 -11.95 41.65 21.57
N LEU A 137 -10.77 41.79 22.09
CA LEU A 137 -10.65 42.20 23.48
C LEU A 137 -11.21 43.61 23.59
N HIS A 138 -12.47 43.73 23.90
CA HIS A 138 -13.02 45.03 24.29
C HIS A 138 -12.49 45.31 25.69
N LEU A 139 -11.30 45.93 25.72
CA LEU A 139 -10.85 46.56 26.94
C LEU A 139 -11.86 47.67 27.24
N GLY A 140 -12.73 47.41 28.22
CA GLY A 140 -13.68 48.36 28.67
C GLY A 140 -12.94 49.66 28.95
N HIS A 141 -13.33 50.68 28.23
CA HIS A 141 -12.84 52.05 28.49
C HIS A 141 -13.27 52.41 29.89
N ILE A 142 -12.30 52.42 30.81
CA ILE A 142 -12.49 53.04 32.12
C ILE A 142 -12.33 54.49 31.88
N GLY A 143 -13.44 55.12 31.65
CA GLY A 143 -13.50 56.58 31.57
C GLY A 143 -13.52 57.19 32.98
#